data_9d11ef8e3616aed2e1e1eadabbae7834
#
_entry.id   9d11ef8e3616aed2e1e1eadabbae7834
#
_cell.length_a   1.000
_cell.length_b   1.000
_cell.length_c   1.000
_cell.angle_alpha   90.00
_cell.angle_beta   90.00
_cell.angle_gamma   90.00
#
_symmetry.space_group_name_H-M   'P 1'
#
loop_
_entity.id
_entity.type
_entity.pdbx_description
1 polymer ?
#
loop_
_entity_poly.entity_id
_entity_poly.type
_entity_poly.pdbx_seq_one_letter_code
_entity_poly.pdbx_strand_id
1 'polypeptide(L)'
;MTLEEFIISHSEDDTSRLILGRDKWPDVDVPLAVNIIECRRKIRQKLPEWYAVPGLIYPDRICAEQSSSSFTANYKASVAGRILSHVAADGRRIADLTGGLGVDSLAFSSVADKVLYNEMEPSRASAARHNFPMLGAQDIVVTSHCVSAENDAVWAELKSFGPSLIYMDPARRSSSGSKVFLLEDCSPDVLTLTRRLFEIAPNLLVKLSPMADISMLVNRLRSSGAFTKEVHVVAHAGECKELLLWLVPDTREEGLSTRLIVNENGSLIEPSGEAPIPLFLENEEHLSRMKYIFEPGKALIKAGIFNEIGFLFSSGPASMLKAGKSTHLYLYGEEMSFDIDPKNFGKVYEIIGWEHLDKHAIKAFASKYPSAEVTARNIPMTSDELRRKLKCQSGGDVHIFGLRLDFTAAVTSSYLFAARRSSALELNR
;
A
#
# COMPACT_ATOMS: atom_id res chain seq x y z
N MET A 1 24.82 31.90 -13.79
CA MET A 1 23.95 30.70 -13.82
C MET A 1 22.99 30.79 -12.65
N THR A 2 21.70 30.74 -12.89
CA THR A 2 20.71 30.76 -11.84
C THR A 2 20.67 29.42 -11.10
N LEU A 3 20.06 29.38 -9.90
CA LEU A 3 19.84 28.12 -9.15
C LEU A 3 19.08 27.08 -9.98
N GLU A 4 18.05 27.51 -10.71
CA GLU A 4 17.22 26.64 -11.56
C GLU A 4 18.02 26.09 -12.75
N GLU A 5 18.78 26.92 -13.46
CA GLU A 5 19.67 26.47 -14.55
C GLU A 5 20.70 25.44 -14.02
N PHE A 6 21.24 25.66 -12.82
CA PHE A 6 22.14 24.71 -12.18
C PHE A 6 21.46 23.37 -11.91
N ILE A 7 20.26 23.38 -11.29
CA ILE A 7 19.50 22.15 -10.97
C ILE A 7 19.21 21.36 -12.23
N ILE A 8 18.80 22.01 -13.31
CA ILE A 8 18.47 21.36 -14.57
C ILE A 8 19.73 20.76 -15.22
N SER A 9 20.81 21.52 -15.32
CA SER A 9 22.05 21.09 -16.00
C SER A 9 22.78 19.97 -15.27
N HIS A 10 22.62 19.88 -13.93
CA HIS A 10 23.29 18.92 -13.07
C HIS A 10 22.35 17.83 -12.50
N SER A 11 21.16 17.69 -13.09
CA SER A 11 20.12 16.78 -12.58
C SER A 11 20.53 15.31 -12.49
N GLU A 12 21.47 14.85 -13.31
CA GLU A 12 21.97 13.46 -13.33
C GLU A 12 23.42 13.33 -12.80
N ASP A 13 24.05 14.43 -12.40
CA ASP A 13 25.46 14.43 -11.93
C ASP A 13 25.62 13.84 -10.52
N ASP A 14 26.83 13.40 -10.20
CA ASP A 14 27.17 12.96 -8.85
C ASP A 14 27.10 14.13 -7.87
N THR A 15 26.13 14.10 -6.97
CA THR A 15 25.87 15.18 -6.00
C THR A 15 27.03 15.37 -5.01
N SER A 16 27.78 14.34 -4.68
CA SER A 16 28.97 14.44 -3.84
C SER A 16 30.06 15.26 -4.52
N ARG A 17 30.25 15.07 -5.84
CA ARG A 17 31.21 15.86 -6.63
C ARG A 17 30.79 17.31 -6.78
N LEU A 18 29.47 17.59 -6.88
CA LEU A 18 28.95 18.95 -6.91
C LEU A 18 29.26 19.70 -5.60
N ILE A 19 29.01 19.06 -4.45
CA ILE A 19 29.31 19.63 -3.14
C ILE A 19 30.82 19.91 -2.98
N LEU A 20 31.69 18.96 -3.36
CA LEU A 20 33.15 19.14 -3.29
C LEU A 20 33.65 20.23 -4.22
N GLY A 21 33.00 20.42 -5.35
CA GLY A 21 33.35 21.43 -6.35
C GLY A 21 32.64 22.77 -6.20
N ARG A 22 31.91 23.03 -5.11
CA ARG A 22 31.04 24.19 -4.91
C ARG A 22 31.70 25.56 -5.21
N ASP A 23 32.97 25.67 -4.96
CA ASP A 23 33.74 26.93 -5.20
C ASP A 23 33.79 27.32 -6.70
N LYS A 24 33.45 26.43 -7.61
CA LYS A 24 33.33 26.68 -9.06
C LYS A 24 32.09 27.52 -9.40
N TRP A 25 31.13 27.58 -8.51
CA TRP A 25 29.85 28.27 -8.71
C TRP A 25 29.53 29.21 -7.53
N PRO A 26 30.31 30.32 -7.39
CA PRO A 26 30.21 31.20 -6.21
C PRO A 26 28.84 31.91 -6.11
N ASP A 27 28.10 32.04 -7.22
CA ASP A 27 26.80 32.70 -7.26
C ASP A 27 25.63 31.72 -7.06
N VAL A 28 25.89 30.42 -6.80
CA VAL A 28 24.88 29.38 -6.62
C VAL A 28 24.99 28.77 -5.22
N ASP A 29 23.87 28.70 -4.51
CA ASP A 29 23.78 27.88 -3.29
C ASP A 29 23.80 26.39 -3.68
N VAL A 30 25.01 25.85 -3.85
CA VAL A 30 25.22 24.45 -4.28
C VAL A 30 24.63 23.46 -3.28
N PRO A 31 24.74 23.61 -1.94
CA PRO A 31 24.06 22.74 -0.98
C PRO A 31 22.55 22.69 -1.17
N LEU A 32 21.90 23.83 -1.37
CA LEU A 32 20.46 23.91 -1.66
C LEU A 32 20.13 23.24 -3.00
N ALA A 33 20.90 23.54 -4.05
CA ALA A 33 20.72 22.92 -5.37
C ALA A 33 20.81 21.40 -5.31
N VAL A 34 21.81 20.88 -4.60
CA VAL A 34 22.01 19.44 -4.42
C VAL A 34 20.84 18.80 -3.65
N ASN A 35 20.36 19.42 -2.57
CA ASN A 35 19.18 18.95 -1.87
C ASN A 35 17.98 18.84 -2.82
N ILE A 36 17.73 19.87 -3.64
CA ILE A 36 16.63 19.87 -4.60
C ILE A 36 16.82 18.76 -5.66
N ILE A 37 18.02 18.60 -6.22
CA ILE A 37 18.32 17.54 -7.20
C ILE A 37 18.02 16.17 -6.62
N GLU A 38 18.48 15.90 -5.40
CA GLU A 38 18.26 14.60 -4.74
C GLU A 38 16.78 14.36 -4.43
N CYS A 39 16.04 15.38 -3.98
CA CYS A 39 14.61 15.30 -3.78
C CYS A 39 13.87 15.01 -5.10
N ARG A 40 14.21 15.74 -6.16
CA ARG A 40 13.61 15.55 -7.50
C ARG A 40 13.85 14.13 -8.03
N ARG A 41 15.06 13.57 -7.86
CA ARG A 41 15.35 12.17 -8.23
C ARG A 41 14.45 11.18 -7.48
N LYS A 42 14.22 11.40 -6.19
CA LYS A 42 13.35 10.55 -5.36
C LYS A 42 11.88 10.57 -5.81
N ILE A 43 11.39 11.74 -6.24
CA ILE A 43 9.98 11.87 -6.63
C ILE A 43 9.71 11.55 -8.11
N ARG A 44 10.72 11.48 -8.96
CA ARG A 44 10.60 11.37 -10.42
C ARG A 44 9.57 10.34 -10.90
N GLN A 45 9.57 9.15 -10.30
CA GLN A 45 8.65 8.08 -10.67
C GLN A 45 7.34 8.11 -9.87
N LYS A 46 7.38 8.53 -8.61
CA LYS A 46 6.20 8.48 -7.75
C LYS A 46 5.31 9.71 -7.84
N LEU A 47 5.86 10.86 -8.29
CA LEU A 47 5.18 12.15 -8.43
C LEU A 47 5.61 12.82 -9.75
N PRO A 48 5.32 12.25 -10.92
CA PRO A 48 5.77 12.79 -12.19
C PRO A 48 5.23 14.19 -12.49
N GLU A 49 4.02 14.51 -12.04
CA GLU A 49 3.40 15.83 -12.16
C GLU A 49 4.15 16.90 -11.33
N TRP A 50 4.64 16.57 -10.14
CA TRP A 50 5.49 17.45 -9.34
C TRP A 50 6.88 17.60 -9.96
N TYR A 51 7.43 16.49 -10.46
CA TYR A 51 8.73 16.50 -11.12
C TYR A 51 8.74 17.41 -12.37
N ALA A 52 7.62 17.48 -13.09
CA ALA A 52 7.47 18.28 -14.30
C ALA A 52 7.42 19.79 -14.02
N VAL A 53 7.12 20.24 -12.78
CA VAL A 53 7.07 21.65 -12.43
C VAL A 53 8.43 22.11 -11.92
N PRO A 54 9.14 22.99 -12.63
CA PRO A 54 10.37 23.61 -12.14
C PRO A 54 10.08 24.60 -11.02
N GLY A 55 11.09 24.91 -10.20
CA GLY A 55 10.97 25.92 -9.14
C GLY A 55 10.26 25.47 -7.88
N LEU A 56 9.79 24.22 -7.76
CA LEU A 56 9.25 23.72 -6.51
C LEU A 56 10.34 23.60 -5.42
N ILE A 57 9.97 23.94 -4.20
CA ILE A 57 10.84 23.89 -3.03
C ILE A 57 10.65 22.56 -2.31
N TYR A 58 11.74 21.87 -2.03
CA TYR A 58 11.79 20.64 -1.25
C TYR A 58 12.60 20.90 0.04
N PRO A 59 11.94 21.00 1.19
CA PRO A 59 12.62 21.43 2.43
C PRO A 59 13.67 20.43 2.90
N ASP A 60 13.41 19.15 2.76
CA ASP A 60 14.33 18.07 3.13
C ASP A 60 14.08 16.78 2.34
N ARG A 61 15.09 15.91 2.31
CA ARG A 61 15.06 14.63 1.59
C ARG A 61 14.05 13.64 2.18
N ILE A 62 13.90 13.66 3.50
CA ILE A 62 12.99 12.73 4.22
C ILE A 62 11.56 13.03 3.81
N CYS A 63 11.19 14.32 3.76
CA CYS A 63 9.88 14.78 3.31
C CYS A 63 9.57 14.28 1.89
N ALA A 64 10.52 14.40 0.95
CA ALA A 64 10.38 13.89 -0.41
C ALA A 64 10.31 12.35 -0.46
N GLU A 65 11.11 11.66 0.34
CA GLU A 65 11.17 10.19 0.37
C GLU A 65 9.91 9.56 0.97
N GLN A 66 9.39 10.12 2.05
CA GLN A 66 8.23 9.60 2.79
C GLN A 66 6.89 10.08 2.25
N SER A 67 6.85 11.07 1.36
CA SER A 67 5.60 11.56 0.77
C SER A 67 4.82 10.44 0.08
N SER A 68 3.53 10.59 -0.01
CA SER A 68 2.65 9.74 -0.84
C SER A 68 3.09 9.74 -2.30
N SER A 69 2.79 8.68 -3.04
CA SER A 69 2.85 8.67 -4.49
C SER A 69 1.55 9.27 -5.07
N SER A 70 1.56 9.69 -6.34
CA SER A 70 0.35 10.11 -7.05
C SER A 70 -0.76 9.05 -6.96
N PHE A 71 -0.39 7.77 -7.09
CA PHE A 71 -1.34 6.67 -6.96
C PHE A 71 -2.03 6.65 -5.59
N THR A 72 -1.26 6.67 -4.50
CA THR A 72 -1.84 6.58 -3.15
C THR A 72 -2.57 7.86 -2.75
N ALA A 73 -2.09 9.04 -3.17
CA ALA A 73 -2.76 10.31 -2.90
C ALA A 73 -4.11 10.40 -3.63
N ASN A 74 -4.15 10.04 -4.92
CA ASN A 74 -5.40 10.02 -5.68
C ASN A 74 -6.40 8.99 -5.14
N TYR A 75 -5.92 7.85 -4.65
CA TYR A 75 -6.79 6.88 -3.98
C TYR A 75 -7.39 7.46 -2.70
N LYS A 76 -6.59 8.09 -1.84
CA LYS A 76 -7.07 8.79 -0.63
C LYS A 76 -8.10 9.88 -0.98
N ALA A 77 -7.84 10.66 -2.03
CA ALA A 77 -8.78 11.65 -2.52
C ALA A 77 -10.11 11.01 -2.99
N SER A 78 -10.06 9.87 -3.69
CA SER A 78 -11.28 9.16 -4.10
C SER A 78 -12.10 8.66 -2.90
N VAL A 79 -11.45 8.16 -1.86
CA VAL A 79 -12.10 7.75 -0.60
C VAL A 79 -12.69 8.97 0.11
N ALA A 80 -11.94 10.06 0.22
CA ALA A 80 -12.42 11.32 0.80
C ALA A 80 -13.64 11.88 0.04
N GLY A 81 -13.60 11.89 -1.30
CA GLY A 81 -14.73 12.32 -2.13
C GLY A 81 -15.98 11.48 -1.90
N ARG A 82 -15.83 10.16 -1.73
CA ARG A 82 -16.94 9.25 -1.39
C ARG A 82 -17.49 9.54 0.02
N ILE A 83 -16.64 9.78 1.01
CA ILE A 83 -17.05 10.20 2.36
C ILE A 83 -17.86 11.51 2.30
N LEU A 84 -17.41 12.46 1.50
CA LEU A 84 -18.03 13.77 1.37
C LEU A 84 -19.21 13.84 0.38
N SER A 85 -19.55 12.75 -0.30
CA SER A 85 -20.63 12.74 -1.31
C SER A 85 -21.99 13.16 -0.77
N HIS A 86 -22.23 12.99 0.54
CA HIS A 86 -23.48 13.37 1.22
C HIS A 86 -23.42 14.79 1.83
N VAL A 87 -22.29 15.47 1.76
CA VAL A 87 -22.12 16.82 2.25
C VAL A 87 -22.52 17.82 1.15
N ALA A 88 -23.36 18.80 1.50
CA ALA A 88 -23.77 19.83 0.56
C ALA A 88 -22.56 20.60 -0.01
N ALA A 89 -22.74 21.16 -1.19
CA ALA A 89 -21.76 22.08 -1.78
C ALA A 89 -21.47 23.23 -0.80
N ASP A 90 -20.25 23.75 -0.83
CA ASP A 90 -19.66 24.70 0.12
C ASP A 90 -19.36 24.15 1.53
N GLY A 91 -19.80 22.93 1.84
CA GLY A 91 -19.52 22.23 3.10
C GLY A 91 -18.43 21.18 3.01
N ARG A 92 -17.97 20.80 1.81
CA ARG A 92 -16.95 19.76 1.64
C ARG A 92 -15.56 20.31 1.95
N ARG A 93 -15.22 20.34 3.24
CA ARG A 93 -13.97 20.87 3.74
C ARG A 93 -13.13 19.75 4.36
N ILE A 94 -11.87 19.67 3.92
CA ILE A 94 -10.91 18.68 4.45
C ILE A 94 -9.79 19.42 5.19
N ALA A 95 -9.48 18.98 6.41
CA ALA A 95 -8.28 19.42 7.13
C ALA A 95 -7.26 18.30 7.16
N ASP A 96 -6.11 18.50 6.54
CA ASP A 96 -4.94 17.63 6.64
C ASP A 96 -4.05 18.14 7.76
N LEU A 97 -3.95 17.37 8.86
CA LEU A 97 -3.22 17.76 10.06
C LEU A 97 -1.73 17.39 10.03
N THR A 98 -1.28 16.70 8.99
CA THR A 98 0.07 16.13 8.86
C THR A 98 0.61 16.34 7.44
N GLY A 99 0.56 17.56 6.98
CA GLY A 99 0.68 17.92 5.57
C GLY A 99 1.96 17.47 4.85
N GLY A 100 3.12 17.44 5.54
CA GLY A 100 4.38 17.00 4.96
C GLY A 100 4.76 17.78 3.69
N LEU A 101 4.99 17.08 2.57
CA LEU A 101 5.26 17.71 1.27
C LEU A 101 3.99 18.35 0.65
N GLY A 102 2.79 17.98 1.12
CA GLY A 102 1.53 18.52 0.62
C GLY A 102 0.87 17.69 -0.48
N VAL A 103 1.38 16.50 -0.79
CA VAL A 103 0.87 15.67 -1.88
C VAL A 103 -0.57 15.22 -1.66
N ASP A 104 -0.90 14.80 -0.44
CA ASP A 104 -2.26 14.38 -0.08
C ASP A 104 -3.22 15.57 -0.05
N SER A 105 -2.80 16.70 0.53
CA SER A 105 -3.58 17.95 0.52
C SER A 105 -3.88 18.45 -0.90
N LEU A 106 -2.89 18.36 -1.81
CA LEU A 106 -3.10 18.70 -3.23
C LEU A 106 -4.13 17.77 -3.88
N ALA A 107 -4.05 16.46 -3.61
CA ALA A 107 -5.02 15.51 -4.14
C ALA A 107 -6.43 15.78 -3.59
N PHE A 108 -6.56 16.11 -2.31
CA PHE A 108 -7.83 16.45 -1.68
C PHE A 108 -8.49 17.71 -2.28
N SER A 109 -7.72 18.66 -2.80
CA SER A 109 -8.29 19.85 -3.46
C SER A 109 -9.12 19.53 -4.72
N SER A 110 -8.95 18.32 -5.29
CA SER A 110 -9.78 17.89 -6.43
C SER A 110 -11.19 17.42 -6.05
N VAL A 111 -11.45 17.15 -4.76
CA VAL A 111 -12.72 16.56 -4.26
C VAL A 111 -13.37 17.37 -3.15
N ALA A 112 -12.69 18.38 -2.61
CA ALA A 112 -13.17 19.26 -1.57
C ALA A 112 -13.33 20.70 -2.10
N ASP A 113 -14.26 21.46 -1.52
CA ASP A 113 -14.45 22.87 -1.84
C ASP A 113 -13.34 23.74 -1.20
N LYS A 114 -12.80 23.30 -0.05
CA LYS A 114 -11.66 23.92 0.64
C LYS A 114 -10.81 22.87 1.33
N VAL A 115 -9.50 23.08 1.33
CA VAL A 115 -8.53 22.27 2.06
C VAL A 115 -7.73 23.14 3.01
N LEU A 116 -7.59 22.69 4.25
CA LEU A 116 -6.64 23.23 5.21
C LEU A 116 -5.47 22.24 5.30
N TYR A 117 -4.29 22.69 4.97
CA TYR A 117 -3.02 22.00 5.18
C TYR A 117 -2.39 22.50 6.46
N ASN A 118 -2.06 21.61 7.38
CA ASN A 118 -1.29 21.94 8.58
C ASN A 118 -0.02 21.08 8.68
N GLU A 119 1.10 21.71 8.97
CA GLU A 119 2.39 21.04 9.17
C GLU A 119 3.14 21.70 10.34
N MET A 120 3.63 20.87 11.27
CA MET A 120 4.30 21.37 12.46
C MET A 120 5.67 21.98 12.17
N GLU A 121 6.34 21.56 11.09
CA GLU A 121 7.67 22.06 10.71
C GLU A 121 7.51 23.31 9.83
N PRO A 122 7.94 24.51 10.32
CA PRO A 122 7.71 25.76 9.61
C PRO A 122 8.35 25.82 8.22
N SER A 123 9.48 25.14 8.01
CA SER A 123 10.16 25.10 6.72
C SER A 123 9.32 24.37 5.67
N ARG A 124 8.64 23.26 6.06
CA ARG A 124 7.72 22.50 5.20
C ARG A 124 6.46 23.29 4.89
N ALA A 125 5.89 23.96 5.90
CA ALA A 125 4.73 24.84 5.70
C ALA A 125 5.06 26.01 4.76
N SER A 126 6.26 26.58 4.86
CA SER A 126 6.72 27.64 3.94
C SER A 126 6.87 27.12 2.51
N ALA A 127 7.45 25.93 2.34
CA ALA A 127 7.56 25.29 1.03
C ALA A 127 6.16 25.02 0.42
N ALA A 128 5.22 24.52 1.21
CA ALA A 128 3.85 24.29 0.75
C ALA A 128 3.14 25.55 0.28
N ARG A 129 3.29 26.69 1.00
CA ARG A 129 2.76 28.00 0.55
C ARG A 129 3.30 28.45 -0.80
N HIS A 130 4.56 28.12 -1.09
CA HIS A 130 5.17 28.39 -2.38
C HIS A 130 4.71 27.40 -3.45
N ASN A 131 4.66 26.12 -3.13
CA ASN A 131 4.43 25.05 -4.09
C ASN A 131 2.97 24.95 -4.57
N PHE A 132 1.98 25.12 -3.67
CA PHE A 132 0.57 24.92 -4.03
C PHE A 132 0.11 25.84 -5.17
N PRO A 133 0.41 27.16 -5.18
CA PRO A 133 0.07 28.01 -6.33
C PRO A 133 0.71 27.56 -7.64
N MET A 134 1.96 27.10 -7.60
CA MET A 134 2.68 26.59 -8.78
C MET A 134 2.07 25.28 -9.30
N LEU A 135 1.43 24.50 -8.43
CA LEU A 135 0.73 23.26 -8.74
C LEU A 135 -0.76 23.48 -9.04
N GLY A 136 -1.20 24.75 -9.16
CA GLY A 136 -2.57 25.11 -9.51
C GLY A 136 -3.59 25.06 -8.38
N ALA A 137 -3.14 24.92 -7.10
CA ALA A 137 -4.00 24.80 -5.91
C ALA A 137 -3.87 26.05 -5.01
N GLN A 138 -4.34 27.18 -5.49
CA GLN A 138 -4.21 28.50 -4.82
C GLN A 138 -5.09 28.63 -3.56
N ASP A 139 -6.14 27.82 -3.46
CA ASP A 139 -7.16 27.93 -2.40
C ASP A 139 -6.87 27.02 -1.18
N ILE A 140 -5.73 26.35 -1.15
CA ILE A 140 -5.32 25.57 0.03
C ILE A 140 -4.83 26.51 1.11
N VAL A 141 -5.52 26.52 2.27
CA VAL A 141 -5.13 27.29 3.45
C VAL A 141 -3.94 26.58 4.13
N VAL A 142 -2.82 27.28 4.29
CA VAL A 142 -1.61 26.70 4.90
C VAL A 142 -1.40 27.26 6.30
N THR A 143 -1.40 26.37 7.30
CA THR A 143 -1.12 26.66 8.70
C THR A 143 0.14 25.93 9.18
N SER A 144 0.68 26.34 10.33
CA SER A 144 1.85 25.70 10.92
C SER A 144 1.69 25.59 12.43
N HIS A 145 1.05 24.49 12.86
CA HIS A 145 0.79 24.21 14.26
C HIS A 145 1.22 22.79 14.63
N CYS A 146 1.78 22.63 15.82
CA CYS A 146 1.92 21.32 16.44
C CYS A 146 0.54 20.82 16.89
N VAL A 147 0.12 19.67 16.40
CA VAL A 147 -1.18 19.06 16.76
C VAL A 147 -1.01 18.29 18.06
N SER A 148 -1.43 18.91 19.16
CA SER A 148 -1.46 18.30 20.49
C SER A 148 -2.70 18.72 21.26
N ALA A 149 -3.04 18.02 22.33
CA ALA A 149 -4.21 18.35 23.15
C ALA A 149 -4.10 19.74 23.81
N GLU A 150 -2.89 20.19 24.08
CA GLU A 150 -2.58 21.43 24.80
C GLU A 150 -2.49 22.66 23.89
N ASN A 151 -2.43 22.48 22.57
CA ASN A 151 -2.27 23.60 21.64
C ASN A 151 -3.63 24.17 21.22
N ASP A 152 -4.17 25.11 21.99
CA ASP A 152 -5.48 25.71 21.71
C ASP A 152 -5.56 26.43 20.37
N ALA A 153 -4.44 26.91 19.82
CA ALA A 153 -4.43 27.60 18.52
C ALA A 153 -4.88 26.69 17.37
N VAL A 154 -4.38 25.46 17.31
CA VAL A 154 -4.80 24.51 16.24
C VAL A 154 -6.28 24.15 16.35
N TRP A 155 -6.79 24.02 17.59
CA TRP A 155 -8.20 23.69 17.80
C TRP A 155 -9.14 24.86 17.45
N ALA A 156 -8.76 26.08 17.76
CA ALA A 156 -9.50 27.27 17.37
C ALA A 156 -9.54 27.43 15.84
N GLU A 157 -8.42 27.17 15.17
CA GLU A 157 -8.31 27.22 13.70
C GLU A 157 -9.21 26.15 13.06
N LEU A 158 -9.12 24.91 13.51
CA LEU A 158 -9.94 23.80 13.01
C LEU A 158 -11.43 24.06 13.22
N LYS A 159 -11.82 24.58 14.39
CA LYS A 159 -13.21 24.94 14.68
C LYS A 159 -13.71 26.06 13.77
N SER A 160 -12.89 27.07 13.50
CA SER A 160 -13.20 28.15 12.56
C SER A 160 -13.29 27.67 11.13
N PHE A 161 -12.40 26.75 10.71
CA PHE A 161 -12.41 26.18 9.38
C PHE A 161 -13.63 25.27 9.15
N GLY A 162 -14.08 24.51 10.16
CA GLY A 162 -15.25 23.65 10.13
C GLY A 162 -15.11 22.50 9.13
N PRO A 163 -14.12 21.59 9.28
CA PRO A 163 -13.93 20.47 8.36
C PRO A 163 -15.06 19.45 8.48
N SER A 164 -15.47 18.87 7.36
CA SER A 164 -16.36 17.71 7.29
C SER A 164 -15.59 16.40 7.35
N LEU A 165 -14.28 16.47 7.10
CA LEU A 165 -13.32 15.38 7.17
C LEU A 165 -11.98 15.89 7.68
N ILE A 166 -11.40 15.20 8.67
CA ILE A 166 -10.01 15.40 9.09
C ILE A 166 -9.18 14.22 8.59
N TYR A 167 -8.07 14.51 7.93
CA TYR A 167 -7.06 13.54 7.51
C TYR A 167 -5.82 13.63 8.41
N MET A 168 -5.22 12.47 8.69
CA MET A 168 -3.97 12.35 9.44
C MET A 168 -3.11 11.22 8.90
N ASP A 169 -1.81 11.50 8.73
CA ASP A 169 -0.73 10.53 8.47
C ASP A 169 0.31 10.62 9.60
N PRO A 170 0.00 10.09 10.80
CA PRO A 170 0.87 10.26 11.94
C PRO A 170 2.20 9.52 11.75
N ALA A 171 3.31 10.25 11.94
CA ALA A 171 4.64 9.71 11.84
C ALA A 171 5.01 8.91 13.10
N ARG A 172 5.77 7.81 12.93
CA ARG A 172 6.30 7.06 14.07
C ARG A 172 7.38 7.87 14.80
N ARG A 173 7.31 7.96 16.12
CA ARG A 173 8.37 8.55 16.96
C ARG A 173 9.62 7.65 16.91
N SER A 174 10.77 8.21 16.67
CA SER A 174 12.04 7.48 16.43
C SER A 174 12.63 6.77 17.67
N SER A 175 12.03 6.90 18.84
CA SER A 175 12.60 6.46 20.12
C SER A 175 12.27 5.03 20.54
N SER A 176 11.32 4.35 19.91
CA SER A 176 11.01 2.98 20.28
C SER A 176 11.75 2.01 19.35
N GLY A 177 12.80 1.37 19.85
CA GLY A 177 13.52 0.28 19.15
C GLY A 177 12.67 -0.99 18.96
N SER A 178 11.34 -0.92 19.17
CA SER A 178 10.43 -2.05 19.03
C SER A 178 10.20 -2.39 17.56
N LYS A 179 10.23 -3.68 17.24
CA LYS A 179 9.93 -4.20 15.89
C LYS A 179 8.41 -4.18 15.57
N VAL A 180 7.58 -3.93 16.57
CA VAL A 180 6.11 -3.94 16.45
C VAL A 180 5.63 -2.49 16.27
N PHE A 181 4.73 -2.27 15.31
CA PHE A 181 4.07 -0.98 15.12
C PHE A 181 2.96 -0.82 16.17
N LEU A 182 3.08 0.19 17.02
CA LEU A 182 2.05 0.58 17.97
C LEU A 182 1.51 1.97 17.62
N LEU A 183 0.21 2.17 17.75
CA LEU A 183 -0.44 3.44 17.42
C LEU A 183 -0.05 4.53 18.43
N GLU A 184 0.25 4.13 19.66
CA GLU A 184 0.74 5.00 20.76
C GLU A 184 2.13 5.59 20.47
N ASP A 185 2.91 4.95 19.60
CA ASP A 185 4.23 5.43 19.19
C ASP A 185 4.16 6.50 18.08
N CYS A 186 2.97 6.85 17.63
CA CYS A 186 2.78 7.81 16.54
C CYS A 186 2.64 9.26 17.05
N SER A 187 2.96 10.20 16.19
CA SER A 187 2.75 11.64 16.40
C SER A 187 2.15 12.26 15.13
N PRO A 188 1.01 12.96 15.24
CA PRO A 188 0.15 13.14 16.43
C PRO A 188 -0.40 11.83 16.99
N ASP A 189 -0.68 11.77 18.30
CA ASP A 189 -1.28 10.61 18.95
C ASP A 189 -2.78 10.55 18.65
N VAL A 190 -3.15 9.73 17.67
CA VAL A 190 -4.54 9.58 17.23
C VAL A 190 -5.46 9.13 18.35
N LEU A 191 -5.00 8.20 19.22
CA LEU A 191 -5.85 7.63 20.27
C LEU A 191 -6.27 8.68 21.32
N THR A 192 -5.31 9.52 21.74
CA THR A 192 -5.59 10.57 22.73
C THR A 192 -6.41 11.72 22.13
N LEU A 193 -6.25 12.01 20.85
CA LEU A 193 -6.91 13.12 20.17
C LEU A 193 -8.30 12.75 19.62
N THR A 194 -8.63 11.49 19.46
CA THR A 194 -9.85 10.99 18.78
C THR A 194 -11.13 11.71 19.25
N ARG A 195 -11.36 11.82 20.54
CA ARG A 195 -12.59 12.47 21.07
C ARG A 195 -12.67 13.94 20.68
N ARG A 196 -11.57 14.68 20.83
CA ARG A 196 -11.50 16.11 20.51
C ARG A 196 -11.63 16.36 19.01
N LEU A 197 -11.09 15.45 18.17
CA LEU A 197 -11.25 15.51 16.73
C LEU A 197 -12.72 15.34 16.31
N PHE A 198 -13.45 14.42 16.96
CA PHE A 198 -14.88 14.24 16.70
C PHE A 198 -15.78 15.36 17.18
N GLU A 199 -15.32 16.21 18.11
CA GLU A 199 -16.02 17.46 18.45
C GLU A 199 -15.97 18.49 17.31
N ILE A 200 -15.05 18.31 16.33
CA ILE A 200 -14.81 19.23 15.22
C ILE A 200 -15.33 18.67 13.90
N ALA A 201 -15.08 17.40 13.60
CA ALA A 201 -15.47 16.77 12.35
C ALA A 201 -16.10 15.40 12.58
N PRO A 202 -17.18 15.04 11.83
CA PRO A 202 -17.84 13.75 11.97
C PRO A 202 -17.05 12.60 11.36
N ASN A 203 -16.06 12.87 10.53
CA ASN A 203 -15.27 11.86 9.82
C ASN A 203 -13.77 12.10 10.02
N LEU A 204 -13.05 11.01 10.32
CA LEU A 204 -11.59 11.00 10.33
C LEU A 204 -11.10 9.98 9.30
N LEU A 205 -10.09 10.33 8.54
CA LEU A 205 -9.39 9.43 7.61
C LEU A 205 -7.93 9.35 8.08
N VAL A 206 -7.52 8.17 8.52
CA VAL A 206 -6.20 7.97 9.12
C VAL A 206 -5.38 7.00 8.28
N LYS A 207 -4.24 7.46 7.80
CA LYS A 207 -3.26 6.62 7.11
C LYS A 207 -2.29 6.02 8.12
N LEU A 208 -2.05 4.73 8.03
CA LEU A 208 -1.13 4.02 8.92
C LEU A 208 -0.18 3.12 8.13
N SER A 209 0.92 2.76 8.79
CA SER A 209 1.89 1.81 8.24
C SER A 209 1.25 0.45 7.92
N PRO A 210 1.59 -0.18 6.79
CA PRO A 210 1.15 -1.55 6.49
C PRO A 210 1.74 -2.60 7.46
N MET A 211 2.70 -2.23 8.30
CA MET A 211 3.23 -3.13 9.34
C MET A 211 2.28 -3.33 10.53
N ALA A 212 1.30 -2.45 10.70
CA ALA A 212 0.35 -2.51 11.80
C ALA A 212 -0.61 -3.71 11.67
N ASP A 213 -0.99 -4.33 12.79
CA ASP A 213 -2.02 -5.37 12.82
C ASP A 213 -3.42 -4.73 12.75
N ILE A 214 -4.21 -5.14 11.74
CA ILE A 214 -5.53 -4.54 11.46
C ILE A 214 -6.49 -4.76 12.62
N SER A 215 -6.56 -5.97 13.17
CA SER A 215 -7.48 -6.30 14.25
C SER A 215 -7.14 -5.54 15.52
N MET A 216 -5.85 -5.44 15.84
CA MET A 216 -5.37 -4.66 16.98
C MET A 216 -5.69 -3.18 16.80
N LEU A 217 -5.49 -2.60 15.60
CA LEU A 217 -5.82 -1.21 15.31
C LEU A 217 -7.30 -0.90 15.55
N VAL A 218 -8.20 -1.71 14.95
CA VAL A 218 -9.66 -1.54 15.07
C VAL A 218 -10.09 -1.57 16.54
N ASN A 219 -9.56 -2.54 17.32
CA ASN A 219 -9.88 -2.66 18.74
C ASN A 219 -9.37 -1.46 19.57
N ARG A 220 -8.16 -0.97 19.30
CA ARG A 220 -7.58 0.19 19.99
C ARG A 220 -8.35 1.47 19.70
N LEU A 221 -8.69 1.70 18.42
CA LEU A 221 -9.48 2.87 18.02
C LEU A 221 -10.88 2.84 18.64
N ARG A 222 -11.52 1.67 18.70
CA ARG A 222 -12.82 1.54 19.37
C ARG A 222 -12.73 1.88 20.87
N SER A 223 -11.67 1.48 21.52
CA SER A 223 -11.41 1.83 22.92
C SER A 223 -11.23 3.34 23.15
N SER A 224 -10.76 4.08 22.13
CA SER A 224 -10.63 5.55 22.18
C SER A 224 -11.93 6.30 21.83
N GLY A 225 -12.99 5.59 21.44
CA GLY A 225 -14.29 6.17 21.07
C GLY A 225 -14.50 6.34 19.55
N ALA A 226 -13.68 5.68 18.72
CA ALA A 226 -13.83 5.66 17.27
C ALA A 226 -14.34 4.31 16.77
N PHE A 227 -15.41 4.30 15.99
CA PHE A 227 -15.79 3.15 15.20
C PHE A 227 -15.07 3.20 13.85
N THR A 228 -14.36 2.12 13.51
CA THR A 228 -13.72 1.97 12.20
C THR A 228 -14.76 1.49 11.20
N LYS A 229 -15.25 2.39 10.34
CA LYS A 229 -16.27 2.06 9.34
C LYS A 229 -15.67 1.28 8.19
N GLU A 230 -14.46 1.67 7.73
CA GLU A 230 -13.75 1.00 6.65
C GLU A 230 -12.26 0.90 6.95
N VAL A 231 -11.67 -0.22 6.53
CA VAL A 231 -10.23 -0.43 6.45
C VAL A 231 -9.86 -0.70 5.00
N HIS A 232 -9.04 0.15 4.42
CA HIS A 232 -8.49 -0.05 3.08
C HIS A 232 -7.06 -0.58 3.20
N VAL A 233 -6.79 -1.69 2.57
CA VAL A 233 -5.43 -2.24 2.40
C VAL A 233 -4.97 -1.91 1.01
N VAL A 234 -3.98 -1.02 0.89
CA VAL A 234 -3.56 -0.46 -0.39
C VAL A 234 -2.18 -0.99 -0.78
N ALA A 235 -2.11 -1.70 -1.91
CA ALA A 235 -0.86 -2.13 -2.52
C ALA A 235 -0.68 -1.54 -3.93
N HIS A 236 0.56 -1.22 -4.26
CA HIS A 236 0.94 -0.72 -5.58
C HIS A 236 2.37 -1.13 -5.91
N ALA A 237 2.61 -1.47 -7.18
CA ALA A 237 3.92 -1.89 -7.70
C ALA A 237 4.55 -3.02 -6.87
N GLY A 238 3.75 -4.00 -6.45
CA GLY A 238 4.20 -5.20 -5.74
C GLY A 238 4.50 -5.02 -4.25
N GLU A 239 4.12 -3.88 -3.66
CA GLU A 239 4.28 -3.59 -2.23
C GLU A 239 2.98 -3.13 -1.58
N CYS A 240 2.72 -3.57 -0.35
CA CYS A 240 1.66 -2.97 0.46
C CYS A 240 2.15 -1.60 0.96
N LYS A 241 1.49 -0.53 0.53
CA LYS A 241 1.94 0.85 0.77
C LYS A 241 1.39 1.42 2.07
N GLU A 242 0.12 1.21 2.34
CA GLU A 242 -0.55 1.83 3.48
C GLU A 242 -1.81 1.07 3.89
N LEU A 243 -2.21 1.28 5.14
CA LEU A 243 -3.58 1.05 5.62
C LEU A 243 -4.25 2.41 5.73
N LEU A 244 -5.48 2.54 5.21
CA LEU A 244 -6.27 3.75 5.30
C LEU A 244 -7.57 3.42 6.04
N LEU A 245 -7.85 4.11 7.15
CA LEU A 245 -8.97 3.83 8.01
C LEU A 245 -9.95 5.00 8.00
N TRP A 246 -11.21 4.74 7.67
CA TRP A 246 -12.28 5.70 7.85
C TRP A 246 -12.94 5.48 9.20
N LEU A 247 -12.86 6.48 10.06
CA LEU A 247 -13.35 6.46 11.42
C LEU A 247 -14.54 7.41 11.56
N VAL A 248 -15.52 7.00 12.37
CA VAL A 248 -16.66 7.80 12.80
C VAL A 248 -16.81 7.68 14.32
N PRO A 249 -17.57 8.57 15.01
CA PRO A 249 -17.85 8.40 16.43
C PRO A 249 -18.46 7.02 16.71
N ASP A 250 -17.99 6.34 17.75
CA ASP A 250 -18.57 5.05 18.18
C ASP A 250 -19.89 5.28 18.93
N THR A 251 -21.01 5.08 18.25
CA THR A 251 -22.36 5.17 18.83
C THR A 251 -22.71 3.96 19.66
N ARG A 252 -21.87 2.92 19.68
CA ARG A 252 -22.11 1.62 20.33
C ARG A 252 -23.37 0.90 19.88
N GLU A 253 -23.85 1.21 18.69
CA GLU A 253 -24.97 0.49 18.07
C GLU A 253 -24.57 -0.97 17.77
N GLU A 254 -25.52 -1.89 18.06
CA GLU A 254 -25.35 -3.30 17.72
C GLU A 254 -25.46 -3.51 16.22
N GLY A 255 -24.71 -4.48 15.69
CA GLY A 255 -24.76 -4.85 14.27
C GLY A 255 -23.84 -4.04 13.35
N LEU A 256 -23.14 -3.02 13.84
CA LEU A 256 -22.12 -2.33 13.03
C LEU A 256 -20.91 -3.24 12.79
N SER A 257 -20.57 -3.43 11.52
CA SER A 257 -19.39 -4.19 11.09
C SER A 257 -18.41 -3.28 10.34
N THR A 258 -17.12 -3.50 10.57
CA THR A 258 -16.05 -2.84 9.81
C THR A 258 -15.96 -3.46 8.42
N ARG A 259 -16.05 -2.65 7.37
CA ARG A 259 -15.84 -3.10 5.99
C ARG A 259 -14.34 -3.15 5.69
N LEU A 260 -13.91 -4.22 5.04
CA LEU A 260 -12.53 -4.38 4.57
C LEU A 260 -12.52 -4.19 3.05
N ILE A 261 -11.67 -3.30 2.57
CA ILE A 261 -11.51 -3.00 1.15
C ILE A 261 -10.07 -3.26 0.75
N VAL A 262 -9.87 -4.13 -0.21
CA VAL A 262 -8.56 -4.49 -0.74
C VAL A 262 -8.35 -3.75 -2.06
N ASN A 263 -7.28 -2.95 -2.13
CA ASN A 263 -6.84 -2.25 -3.34
C ASN A 263 -5.50 -2.81 -3.79
N GLU A 264 -5.50 -3.55 -4.89
CA GLU A 264 -4.28 -4.03 -5.53
C GLU A 264 -4.09 -3.30 -6.87
N ASN A 265 -3.15 -2.38 -6.96
CA ASN A 265 -2.85 -1.59 -8.17
C ASN A 265 -4.05 -0.83 -8.77
N GLY A 266 -5.03 -0.42 -7.96
CA GLY A 266 -6.25 0.27 -8.41
C GLY A 266 -7.47 -0.63 -8.58
N SER A 267 -7.30 -1.95 -8.64
CA SER A 267 -8.40 -2.89 -8.61
C SER A 267 -8.92 -3.05 -7.19
N LEU A 268 -10.24 -2.94 -7.02
CA LEU A 268 -10.89 -2.99 -5.71
C LEU A 268 -11.71 -4.26 -5.56
N ILE A 269 -11.62 -4.89 -4.39
CA ILE A 269 -12.48 -5.98 -3.98
C ILE A 269 -12.84 -5.81 -2.50
N GLU A 270 -14.09 -6.09 -2.17
CA GLU A 270 -14.59 -6.07 -0.80
C GLU A 270 -14.93 -7.51 -0.38
N PRO A 271 -14.12 -8.10 0.51
CA PRO A 271 -14.44 -9.40 1.11
C PRO A 271 -15.74 -9.34 1.91
N SER A 272 -16.44 -10.47 1.98
CA SER A 272 -17.71 -10.58 2.72
C SER A 272 -17.56 -10.38 4.23
N GLY A 273 -16.33 -10.56 4.74
CA GLY A 273 -16.02 -10.58 6.17
C GLY A 273 -16.43 -11.90 6.85
N GLU A 274 -16.97 -12.85 6.11
CA GLU A 274 -17.18 -14.21 6.56
C GLU A 274 -15.86 -14.98 6.52
N ALA A 275 -15.69 -15.93 7.41
CA ALA A 275 -14.53 -16.82 7.42
C ALA A 275 -14.93 -18.21 6.95
N PRO A 276 -15.13 -18.43 5.64
CA PRO A 276 -15.57 -19.74 5.13
C PRO A 276 -14.50 -20.79 5.40
N ILE A 277 -14.93 -22.05 5.46
CA ILE A 277 -13.98 -23.16 5.53
C ILE A 277 -13.29 -23.27 4.17
N PRO A 278 -11.95 -23.12 4.11
CA PRO A 278 -11.26 -23.23 2.84
C PRO A 278 -11.34 -24.65 2.28
N LEU A 279 -11.50 -24.75 0.97
CA LEU A 279 -11.45 -26.04 0.28
C LEU A 279 -10.01 -26.43 -0.03
N PHE A 280 -9.71 -27.73 0.08
CA PHE A 280 -8.42 -28.33 -0.22
C PHE A 280 -8.57 -29.40 -1.31
N LEU A 281 -7.45 -29.79 -1.91
CA LEU A 281 -7.40 -30.95 -2.78
C LEU A 281 -7.82 -32.21 -2.03
N GLU A 282 -8.57 -33.09 -2.68
CA GLU A 282 -8.97 -34.35 -2.08
C GLU A 282 -7.85 -35.40 -2.16
N ASN A 283 -7.21 -35.50 -3.32
CA ASN A 283 -6.18 -36.47 -3.65
C ASN A 283 -5.36 -36.02 -4.87
N GLU A 284 -4.44 -36.84 -5.35
CA GLU A 284 -3.63 -36.56 -6.54
C GLU A 284 -4.41 -36.59 -7.85
N GLU A 285 -5.49 -37.38 -7.95
CA GLU A 285 -6.37 -37.36 -9.12
C GLU A 285 -7.01 -35.96 -9.24
N HIS A 286 -7.44 -35.38 -8.12
CA HIS A 286 -7.94 -34.01 -8.09
C HIS A 286 -6.84 -33.02 -8.48
N LEU A 287 -5.59 -33.20 -7.98
CA LEU A 287 -4.45 -32.38 -8.35
C LEU A 287 -4.19 -32.41 -9.88
N SER A 288 -4.36 -33.57 -10.54
CA SER A 288 -4.13 -33.72 -11.98
C SER A 288 -5.07 -32.87 -12.85
N ARG A 289 -6.20 -32.42 -12.31
CA ARG A 289 -7.16 -31.52 -12.97
C ARG A 289 -6.83 -30.05 -12.78
N MET A 290 -5.90 -29.71 -11.90
CA MET A 290 -5.50 -28.31 -11.67
C MET A 290 -4.60 -27.84 -12.80
N LYS A 291 -4.93 -26.67 -13.32
CA LYS A 291 -4.23 -26.02 -14.43
C LYS A 291 -3.49 -24.77 -14.03
N TYR A 292 -3.94 -24.11 -12.97
CA TYR A 292 -3.41 -22.82 -12.60
C TYR A 292 -3.06 -22.76 -11.11
N ILE A 293 -2.03 -21.96 -10.82
CA ILE A 293 -1.64 -21.53 -9.47
C ILE A 293 -1.91 -20.02 -9.38
N PHE A 294 -2.68 -19.62 -8.38
CA PHE A 294 -2.85 -18.22 -8.02
C PHE A 294 -2.00 -17.86 -6.80
N GLU A 295 -1.13 -16.89 -6.95
CA GLU A 295 -0.33 -16.28 -5.88
C GLU A 295 -0.94 -14.91 -5.55
N PRO A 296 -1.60 -14.74 -4.37
CA PRO A 296 -2.24 -13.48 -4.01
C PRO A 296 -1.27 -12.31 -3.94
N GLY A 297 -1.78 -11.13 -4.31
CA GLY A 297 -1.07 -9.87 -4.23
C GLY A 297 -0.83 -9.41 -2.79
N LYS A 298 -0.11 -8.33 -2.65
CA LYS A 298 0.33 -7.85 -1.34
C LYS A 298 -0.80 -7.30 -0.48
N ALA A 299 -1.83 -6.71 -1.09
CA ALA A 299 -2.99 -6.24 -0.36
C ALA A 299 -3.82 -7.40 0.20
N LEU A 300 -4.08 -8.46 -0.60
CA LEU A 300 -4.78 -9.66 -0.13
C LEU A 300 -4.03 -10.37 1.01
N ILE A 301 -2.69 -10.48 0.88
CA ILE A 301 -1.85 -11.07 1.93
C ILE A 301 -1.95 -10.25 3.22
N LYS A 302 -1.88 -8.92 3.11
CA LYS A 302 -1.96 -8.04 4.27
C LYS A 302 -3.35 -8.00 4.89
N ALA A 303 -4.39 -8.15 4.10
CA ALA A 303 -5.78 -8.23 4.57
C ALA A 303 -6.03 -9.46 5.47
N GLY A 304 -5.21 -10.51 5.34
CA GLY A 304 -5.27 -11.69 6.21
C GLY A 304 -6.47 -12.63 5.95
N ILE A 305 -7.18 -12.44 4.85
CA ILE A 305 -8.43 -13.15 4.50
C ILE A 305 -8.18 -14.50 3.81
N PHE A 306 -7.15 -15.23 4.21
CA PHE A 306 -6.66 -16.43 3.51
C PHE A 306 -7.69 -17.53 3.28
N ASN A 307 -8.72 -17.62 4.09
CA ASN A 307 -9.77 -18.63 3.89
C ASN A 307 -10.82 -18.18 2.88
N GLU A 308 -11.00 -16.87 2.73
CA GLU A 308 -12.00 -16.29 1.84
C GLU A 308 -11.49 -16.14 0.39
N ILE A 309 -10.16 -16.03 0.19
CA ILE A 309 -9.56 -15.78 -1.15
C ILE A 309 -10.06 -16.77 -2.21
N GLY A 310 -10.25 -18.04 -1.87
CA GLY A 310 -10.75 -19.05 -2.81
C GLY A 310 -12.13 -18.76 -3.39
N PHE A 311 -12.93 -17.94 -2.71
CA PHE A 311 -14.34 -17.62 -3.04
C PHE A 311 -14.51 -16.20 -3.60
N LEU A 312 -13.49 -15.34 -3.51
CA LEU A 312 -13.61 -13.91 -3.81
C LEU A 312 -13.90 -13.59 -5.28
N PHE A 313 -13.52 -14.47 -6.19
CA PHE A 313 -13.46 -14.13 -7.62
C PHE A 313 -14.63 -14.70 -8.43
N SER A 314 -15.49 -15.51 -7.82
CA SER A 314 -16.63 -16.16 -8.47
C SER A 314 -17.84 -16.15 -7.56
N SER A 315 -19.02 -15.82 -8.10
CA SER A 315 -20.29 -15.92 -7.41
C SER A 315 -20.89 -17.33 -7.46
N GLY A 316 -20.27 -18.24 -8.22
CA GLY A 316 -20.70 -19.62 -8.38
C GLY A 316 -20.24 -20.54 -7.25
N PRO A 317 -20.69 -21.80 -7.27
CA PRO A 317 -20.27 -22.79 -6.26
C PRO A 317 -18.80 -23.22 -6.38
N ALA A 318 -18.15 -22.89 -7.50
CA ALA A 318 -16.75 -23.22 -7.72
C ALA A 318 -15.84 -22.24 -6.99
N SER A 319 -14.81 -22.75 -6.36
CA SER A 319 -13.82 -21.96 -5.61
C SER A 319 -12.42 -22.46 -5.92
N MET A 320 -11.43 -21.57 -5.78
CA MET A 320 -10.04 -22.00 -5.80
C MET A 320 -9.72 -22.83 -4.56
N LEU A 321 -8.95 -23.90 -4.76
CA LEU A 321 -8.52 -24.79 -3.69
C LEU A 321 -7.24 -24.26 -3.05
N LYS A 322 -7.23 -24.14 -1.74
CA LYS A 322 -6.05 -23.72 -0.99
C LYS A 322 -4.99 -24.85 -1.02
N ALA A 323 -3.77 -24.53 -1.40
CA ALA A 323 -2.70 -25.53 -1.53
C ALA A 323 -2.36 -26.22 -0.19
N GLY A 324 -2.47 -25.50 0.92
CA GLY A 324 -2.24 -26.05 2.25
C GLY A 324 -2.64 -25.10 3.37
N LYS A 325 -2.78 -25.62 4.59
CA LYS A 325 -3.22 -24.85 5.77
C LYS A 325 -2.38 -23.57 5.99
N SER A 326 -1.07 -23.71 5.84
CA SER A 326 -0.11 -22.60 6.01
C SER A 326 0.46 -22.08 4.68
N THR A 327 -0.06 -22.53 3.54
CA THR A 327 0.36 -22.09 2.21
C THR A 327 -0.67 -21.13 1.64
N HIS A 328 -0.24 -19.92 1.30
CA HIS A 328 -1.11 -18.88 0.72
C HIS A 328 -1.03 -18.89 -0.80
N LEU A 329 -1.15 -20.08 -1.41
CA LEU A 329 -1.29 -20.32 -2.84
C LEU A 329 -2.58 -21.09 -3.06
N TYR A 330 -3.20 -20.87 -4.20
CA TYR A 330 -4.48 -21.46 -4.55
C TYR A 330 -4.39 -22.12 -5.92
N LEU A 331 -5.10 -23.23 -6.08
CA LEU A 331 -5.11 -24.04 -7.29
C LEU A 331 -6.51 -24.04 -7.89
N TYR A 332 -6.62 -24.02 -9.22
CA TYR A 332 -7.92 -24.14 -9.91
C TYR A 332 -7.78 -24.77 -11.30
N GLY A 333 -8.88 -25.35 -11.80
CA GLY A 333 -8.97 -25.98 -13.11
C GLY A 333 -9.40 -25.03 -14.22
N GLU A 334 -9.44 -25.51 -15.45
CA GLU A 334 -9.91 -24.75 -16.63
C GLU A 334 -11.40 -24.43 -16.60
N GLU A 335 -12.18 -25.28 -15.94
CA GLU A 335 -13.66 -25.15 -15.83
C GLU A 335 -14.08 -23.98 -14.94
N MET A 336 -13.17 -23.38 -14.19
CA MET A 336 -13.50 -22.31 -13.27
C MET A 336 -13.70 -20.99 -14.03
N SER A 337 -14.90 -20.41 -13.90
CA SER A 337 -15.20 -19.08 -14.40
C SER A 337 -15.12 -18.05 -13.29
N PHE A 338 -14.74 -16.84 -13.63
CA PHE A 338 -14.56 -15.73 -12.70
C PHE A 338 -15.41 -14.53 -13.10
N ASP A 339 -16.07 -13.93 -12.11
CA ASP A 339 -16.76 -12.63 -12.26
C ASP A 339 -15.75 -11.48 -12.17
N ILE A 340 -14.67 -11.70 -11.42
CA ILE A 340 -13.56 -10.77 -11.23
C ILE A 340 -12.26 -11.49 -11.60
N ASP A 341 -11.48 -10.93 -12.54
CA ASP A 341 -10.21 -11.54 -12.94
C ASP A 341 -9.21 -11.55 -11.77
N PRO A 342 -8.80 -12.74 -11.28
CA PRO A 342 -7.82 -12.85 -10.19
C PRO A 342 -6.44 -12.26 -10.53
N LYS A 343 -6.10 -12.09 -11.82
CA LYS A 343 -4.86 -11.46 -12.26
C LYS A 343 -4.75 -10.00 -11.79
N ASN A 344 -5.87 -9.33 -11.55
CA ASN A 344 -5.91 -7.98 -11.01
C ASN A 344 -5.47 -7.93 -9.54
N PHE A 345 -5.51 -9.06 -8.83
CA PHE A 345 -5.26 -9.16 -7.40
C PHE A 345 -4.08 -10.07 -7.04
N GLY A 346 -3.31 -10.51 -8.02
CA GLY A 346 -2.16 -11.36 -7.79
C GLY A 346 -1.50 -11.84 -9.07
N LYS A 347 -0.78 -12.94 -8.97
CA LYS A 347 -0.14 -13.58 -10.11
C LYS A 347 -0.79 -14.92 -10.38
N VAL A 348 -1.12 -15.16 -11.63
CA VAL A 348 -1.63 -16.44 -12.12
C VAL A 348 -0.54 -17.12 -12.94
N TYR A 349 -0.31 -18.38 -12.66
CA TYR A 349 0.65 -19.22 -13.35
C TYR A 349 -0.05 -20.45 -13.94
N GLU A 350 0.19 -20.76 -15.21
CA GLU A 350 -0.25 -21.98 -15.85
C GLU A 350 0.72 -23.11 -15.52
N ILE A 351 0.20 -24.21 -14.98
CA ILE A 351 0.99 -25.41 -14.63
C ILE A 351 1.36 -26.14 -15.92
N ILE A 352 2.66 -26.31 -16.17
CA ILE A 352 3.21 -27.04 -17.33
C ILE A 352 3.78 -28.40 -16.96
N GLY A 353 3.79 -28.77 -15.68
CA GLY A 353 4.17 -30.05 -15.16
C GLY A 353 4.35 -30.04 -13.65
N TRP A 354 4.17 -31.18 -13.03
CA TRP A 354 4.43 -31.39 -11.61
C TRP A 354 4.89 -32.82 -11.31
N GLU A 355 5.65 -33.00 -10.26
CA GLU A 355 6.14 -34.30 -9.76
C GLU A 355 6.26 -34.27 -8.23
N HIS A 356 6.25 -35.43 -7.57
CA HIS A 356 6.61 -35.51 -6.17
C HIS A 356 8.02 -35.00 -5.92
N LEU A 357 8.20 -34.27 -4.84
CA LEU A 357 9.51 -33.72 -4.48
C LEU A 357 10.42 -34.80 -3.92
N ASP A 358 11.26 -35.36 -4.78
CA ASP A 358 12.32 -36.32 -4.42
C ASP A 358 13.62 -35.98 -5.19
N LYS A 359 14.64 -36.82 -5.04
CA LYS A 359 15.92 -36.63 -5.72
C LYS A 359 15.82 -36.82 -7.24
N HIS A 360 14.89 -37.66 -7.69
CA HIS A 360 14.67 -37.95 -9.11
C HIS A 360 13.99 -36.78 -9.78
N ALA A 361 12.91 -36.24 -9.19
CA ALA A 361 12.22 -35.07 -9.67
C ALA A 361 13.13 -33.82 -9.74
N ILE A 362 13.95 -33.61 -8.70
CA ILE A 362 14.95 -32.51 -8.71
C ILE A 362 15.89 -32.64 -9.92
N LYS A 363 16.39 -33.84 -10.22
CA LYS A 363 17.27 -34.07 -11.35
C LYS A 363 16.56 -33.89 -12.72
N ALA A 364 15.33 -34.38 -12.81
CA ALA A 364 14.50 -34.21 -14.02
C ALA A 364 14.21 -32.73 -14.30
N PHE A 365 13.79 -31.98 -13.29
CA PHE A 365 13.52 -30.55 -13.39
C PHE A 365 14.80 -29.75 -13.73
N ALA A 366 15.93 -30.08 -13.10
CA ALA A 366 17.22 -29.46 -13.38
C ALA A 366 17.63 -29.61 -14.86
N SER A 367 17.39 -30.78 -15.44
CA SER A 367 17.68 -31.03 -16.86
C SER A 367 16.72 -30.29 -17.79
N LYS A 368 15.44 -30.21 -17.41
CA LYS A 368 14.39 -29.65 -18.26
C LYS A 368 14.32 -28.12 -18.20
N TYR A 369 14.67 -27.53 -17.05
CA TYR A 369 14.52 -26.09 -16.77
C TYR A 369 15.85 -25.49 -16.27
N PRO A 370 16.82 -25.23 -17.16
CA PRO A 370 18.14 -24.72 -16.77
C PRO A 370 18.11 -23.28 -16.24
N SER A 371 17.04 -22.53 -16.56
CA SER A 371 16.78 -21.17 -16.07
C SER A 371 15.33 -21.07 -15.61
N ALA A 372 15.14 -20.69 -14.34
CA ALA A 372 13.81 -20.52 -13.74
C ALA A 372 13.86 -19.64 -12.49
N GLU A 373 12.77 -18.96 -12.19
CA GLU A 373 12.54 -18.45 -10.85
C GLU A 373 12.11 -19.60 -9.92
N VAL A 374 12.56 -19.59 -8.66
CA VAL A 374 12.31 -20.69 -7.74
C VAL A 374 11.70 -20.16 -6.44
N THR A 375 10.58 -20.76 -6.05
CA THR A 375 9.90 -20.47 -4.79
C THR A 375 9.64 -21.76 -4.01
N ALA A 376 10.05 -21.80 -2.75
CA ALA A 376 9.74 -22.88 -1.82
C ALA A 376 8.70 -22.37 -0.79
N ARG A 377 7.66 -23.18 -0.55
CA ARG A 377 6.62 -22.91 0.44
C ARG A 377 6.33 -24.16 1.26
N ASN A 378 6.58 -24.08 2.56
CA ASN A 378 6.29 -25.14 3.55
C ASN A 378 6.94 -26.50 3.25
N ILE A 379 8.00 -26.55 2.48
CA ILE A 379 8.88 -27.70 2.32
C ILE A 379 10.12 -27.54 3.20
N PRO A 380 10.84 -28.64 3.55
CA PRO A 380 12.00 -28.60 4.45
C PRO A 380 13.27 -28.04 3.76
N MET A 381 13.11 -26.99 2.96
CA MET A 381 14.21 -26.24 2.36
C MET A 381 13.76 -24.83 1.94
N THR A 382 14.70 -23.90 1.92
CA THR A 382 14.47 -22.54 1.43
C THR A 382 14.45 -22.48 -0.10
N SER A 383 13.97 -21.37 -0.67
CA SER A 383 13.99 -21.13 -2.12
C SER A 383 15.42 -21.19 -2.69
N ASP A 384 16.40 -20.66 -1.97
CA ASP A 384 17.81 -20.66 -2.40
C ASP A 384 18.44 -22.07 -2.33
N GLU A 385 18.07 -22.87 -1.32
CA GLU A 385 18.50 -24.26 -1.24
C GLU A 385 17.89 -25.12 -2.35
N LEU A 386 16.61 -24.91 -2.66
CA LEU A 386 15.94 -25.58 -3.77
C LEU A 386 16.58 -25.18 -5.10
N ARG A 387 16.83 -23.89 -5.35
CA ARG A 387 17.52 -23.39 -6.56
C ARG A 387 18.90 -24.02 -6.72
N ARG A 388 19.69 -24.09 -5.64
CA ARG A 388 21.01 -24.74 -5.66
C ARG A 388 20.93 -26.23 -6.03
N LYS A 389 19.93 -26.97 -5.49
CA LYS A 389 19.73 -28.39 -5.82
C LYS A 389 19.29 -28.58 -7.28
N LEU A 390 18.41 -27.70 -7.79
CA LEU A 390 17.98 -27.66 -9.18
C LEU A 390 19.10 -27.20 -10.14
N LYS A 391 20.18 -26.58 -9.61
CA LYS A 391 21.28 -26.02 -10.42
C LYS A 391 20.79 -25.05 -11.51
N CYS A 392 19.64 -24.41 -11.36
CA CYS A 392 19.08 -23.49 -12.32
C CYS A 392 19.54 -22.05 -12.09
N GLN A 393 19.74 -21.32 -13.17
CA GLN A 393 20.00 -19.88 -13.14
C GLN A 393 18.69 -19.13 -12.88
N SER A 394 18.79 -17.97 -12.23
CA SER A 394 17.63 -17.08 -12.05
C SER A 394 17.20 -16.48 -13.38
N GLY A 395 15.89 -16.34 -13.58
CA GLY A 395 15.29 -15.77 -14.79
C GLY A 395 14.63 -16.80 -15.69
N GLY A 396 14.27 -16.37 -16.91
CA GLY A 396 13.48 -17.17 -17.85
C GLY A 396 11.96 -17.02 -17.65
N ASP A 397 11.18 -17.77 -18.42
CA ASP A 397 9.71 -17.73 -18.44
C ASP A 397 9.07 -18.77 -17.50
N VAL A 398 9.88 -19.66 -16.93
CA VAL A 398 9.41 -20.72 -16.03
C VAL A 398 9.62 -20.33 -14.58
N HIS A 399 8.60 -20.59 -13.77
CA HIS A 399 8.67 -20.52 -12.31
C HIS A 399 8.55 -21.94 -11.74
N ILE A 400 9.49 -22.35 -10.91
CA ILE A 400 9.46 -23.63 -10.21
C ILE A 400 8.99 -23.37 -8.77
N PHE A 401 7.88 -23.98 -8.42
CA PHE A 401 7.37 -23.98 -7.05
C PHE A 401 7.67 -25.32 -6.38
N GLY A 402 8.35 -25.30 -5.23
CA GLY A 402 8.40 -26.41 -4.29
C GLY A 402 7.31 -26.20 -3.24
N LEU A 403 6.25 -26.99 -3.27
CA LEU A 403 5.06 -26.81 -2.42
C LEU A 403 4.79 -28.05 -1.59
N ARG A 404 4.43 -27.84 -0.33
CA ARG A 404 3.73 -28.83 0.47
C ARG A 404 2.23 -28.63 0.29
N LEU A 405 1.56 -29.67 -0.17
CA LEU A 405 0.10 -29.72 -0.31
C LEU A 405 -0.50 -30.46 0.89
N ASP A 406 -1.63 -29.95 1.38
CA ASP A 406 -2.43 -30.62 2.39
C ASP A 406 -3.72 -31.12 1.71
N PHE A 407 -3.98 -32.44 1.78
CA PHE A 407 -5.17 -33.06 1.26
C PHE A 407 -6.23 -33.22 2.37
N THR A 408 -7.51 -33.34 1.97
CA THR A 408 -8.64 -33.44 2.93
C THR A 408 -8.54 -34.63 3.88
N ALA A 409 -7.91 -35.74 3.46
CA ALA A 409 -7.67 -36.96 4.26
C ALA A 409 -6.57 -36.81 5.31
N ALA A 410 -6.13 -35.58 5.65
CA ALA A 410 -4.99 -35.32 6.53
C ALA A 410 -3.66 -35.87 6.02
N VAL A 411 -3.57 -36.17 4.75
CA VAL A 411 -2.32 -36.59 4.08
C VAL A 411 -1.62 -35.32 3.58
N THR A 412 -0.31 -35.27 3.76
CA THR A 412 0.50 -34.15 3.25
C THR A 412 1.63 -34.70 2.39
N SER A 413 1.85 -34.07 1.23
CA SER A 413 2.96 -34.44 0.35
C SER A 413 3.61 -33.20 -0.24
N SER A 414 4.87 -33.32 -0.61
CA SER A 414 5.62 -32.21 -1.22
C SER A 414 5.82 -32.47 -2.71
N TYR A 415 5.65 -31.43 -3.51
CA TYR A 415 5.69 -31.48 -4.97
C TYR A 415 6.59 -30.39 -5.54
N LEU A 416 7.12 -30.63 -6.73
CA LEU A 416 7.66 -29.62 -7.63
C LEU A 416 6.62 -29.33 -8.70
N PHE A 417 6.36 -28.03 -8.93
CA PHE A 417 5.56 -27.56 -10.06
C PHE A 417 6.45 -26.71 -10.95
N ALA A 418 6.40 -26.94 -12.26
CA ALA A 418 6.87 -25.99 -13.24
C ALA A 418 5.64 -25.25 -13.77
N ALA A 419 5.69 -23.94 -13.82
CA ALA A 419 4.57 -23.12 -14.26
C ALA A 419 5.07 -21.90 -15.05
N ARG A 420 4.24 -21.34 -15.91
CA ARG A 420 4.50 -20.09 -16.63
C ARG A 420 3.56 -19.02 -16.19
N ARG A 421 4.05 -17.78 -16.05
CA ARG A 421 3.19 -16.66 -15.72
C ARG A 421 2.21 -16.42 -16.87
N SER A 422 0.91 -16.49 -16.58
CA SER A 422 -0.13 -16.18 -17.54
C SER A 422 -0.14 -14.66 -17.81
N SER A 423 0.01 -14.26 -19.06
CA SER A 423 -0.07 -12.85 -19.44
C SER A 423 -1.53 -12.37 -19.48
N ALA A 424 -1.75 -11.06 -19.27
CA ALA A 424 -3.10 -10.46 -19.26
C ALA A 424 -3.83 -10.51 -20.61
N LEU A 425 -3.18 -10.98 -21.68
CA LEU A 425 -3.67 -10.88 -23.06
C LEU A 425 -4.42 -12.12 -23.59
N GLU A 426 -4.54 -13.22 -22.82
CA GLU A 426 -5.10 -14.48 -23.34
C GLU A 426 -6.54 -14.81 -22.93
N LEU A 427 -7.25 -13.94 -22.23
CA LEU A 427 -8.65 -14.19 -21.80
C LEU A 427 -9.73 -13.59 -22.73
N ASN A 428 -9.38 -13.15 -23.94
CA ASN A 428 -10.34 -12.73 -24.98
C ASN A 428 -10.31 -13.71 -26.19
N ARG A 429 -10.59 -14.99 -25.96
CA ARG A 429 -11.03 -15.91 -27.03
C ARG A 429 -12.07 -16.89 -26.51
#